data_540154ee7ab6bfcd175ac43be388f110
#
_entry.id   540154ee7ab6bfcd175ac43be388f110
#
_cell.length_a   1.000
_cell.length_b   1.000
_cell.length_c   1.000
_cell.angle_alpha   90.00
_cell.angle_beta   90.00
_cell.angle_gamma   90.00
#
_symmetry.space_group_name_H-M   'P 1'
#
loop_
_entity.id
_entity.type
_entity.pdbx_description
1 polymer ?
#
loop_
_entity_poly.entity_id
_entity_poly.type
_entity_poly.pdbx_seq_one_letter_code
_entity_poly.pdbx_strand_id
1 'polypeptide(L)'
;RRAISSIRQVDPNHIIFLEGSDFGRCFDLLEDPDDPQIAYAFHFYPFVLDEDVLDPTMPEEKRDAFFHQLFDKQIEPCLRFGRPLWCGESGYNIPMDQEPFTTSLILKNIQLCEERGYSWSLWTYKDAGRMGIVYPRLDSPWMTMRRKMEARWTHEYEQASSMKFIRAIGEQYLGPLTDELAYDLDFRVRSILHRIGVEQVLKPTLRSIPWEEMRTYPESFLLENCGRHQQMIDAVSAVLKQSK
;
A
#
# COMPACT_ATOMS: atom_id res chain seq x y z
N ARG A 1 17.66 12.67 -14.46
CA ARG A 1 18.34 13.95 -14.77
C ARG A 1 17.54 14.82 -15.74
N ARG A 2 17.12 14.36 -16.93
CA ARG A 2 16.39 15.19 -17.91
C ARG A 2 15.12 15.82 -17.35
N ALA A 3 14.29 15.04 -16.62
CA ALA A 3 13.07 15.56 -15.99
C ALA A 3 13.37 16.68 -15.00
N ILE A 4 14.36 16.51 -14.12
CA ILE A 4 14.79 17.52 -13.16
C ILE A 4 15.22 18.81 -13.88
N SER A 5 16.08 18.70 -14.89
CA SER A 5 16.51 19.86 -15.67
C SER A 5 15.33 20.60 -16.32
N SER A 6 14.33 19.88 -16.82
CA SER A 6 13.12 20.49 -17.40
C SER A 6 12.27 21.18 -16.33
N ILE A 7 12.13 20.58 -15.16
CA ILE A 7 11.40 21.18 -14.02
C ILE A 7 12.11 22.46 -13.59
N ARG A 8 13.43 22.43 -13.44
CA ARG A 8 14.20 23.60 -12.97
C ARG A 8 14.17 24.81 -13.91
N GLN A 9 13.85 24.60 -15.20
CA GLN A 9 13.63 25.70 -16.13
C GLN A 9 12.38 26.52 -15.81
N VAL A 10 11.38 25.92 -15.16
CA VAL A 10 10.10 26.57 -14.84
C VAL A 10 9.89 26.74 -13.33
N ASP A 11 10.55 25.94 -12.53
CA ASP A 11 10.42 25.92 -11.07
C ASP A 11 11.78 25.66 -10.39
N PRO A 12 12.51 26.72 -10.06
CA PRO A 12 13.82 26.57 -9.41
C PRO A 12 13.74 26.31 -7.91
N ASN A 13 12.58 26.45 -7.27
CA ASN A 13 12.49 26.58 -5.82
C ASN A 13 11.85 25.40 -5.07
N HIS A 14 11.00 24.62 -5.70
CA HIS A 14 10.32 23.52 -5.00
C HIS A 14 11.23 22.30 -4.83
N ILE A 15 11.01 21.55 -3.74
CA ILE A 15 11.65 20.27 -3.53
C ILE A 15 11.09 19.27 -4.56
N ILE A 16 11.99 18.54 -5.22
CA ILE A 16 11.62 17.43 -6.10
C ILE A 16 11.81 16.13 -5.33
N PHE A 17 10.75 15.36 -5.19
CA PHE A 17 10.80 14.02 -4.65
C PHE A 17 11.10 13.03 -5.75
N LEU A 18 12.13 12.21 -5.57
CA LEU A 18 12.48 11.11 -6.45
C LEU A 18 12.03 9.81 -5.81
N GLU A 19 11.24 9.07 -6.52
CA GLU A 19 10.72 7.77 -6.09
C GLU A 19 11.46 6.64 -6.81
N GLY A 20 11.73 5.55 -6.09
CA GLY A 20 12.27 4.33 -6.67
C GLY A 20 11.29 3.65 -7.60
N SER A 21 11.80 2.79 -8.49
CA SER A 21 10.94 1.88 -9.25
C SER A 21 10.29 0.85 -8.33
N ASP A 22 9.40 0.02 -8.89
CA ASP A 22 8.71 -1.03 -8.13
C ASP A 22 7.99 -0.48 -6.89
N PHE A 23 7.09 0.50 -7.11
CA PHE A 23 6.31 1.13 -6.04
C PHE A 23 7.18 1.74 -4.91
N GLY A 24 8.22 2.48 -5.26
CA GLY A 24 9.09 3.14 -4.29
C GLY A 24 10.00 2.21 -3.48
N ARG A 25 10.29 0.99 -3.99
CA ARG A 25 11.11 0.00 -3.28
C ARG A 25 12.51 -0.18 -3.85
N CYS A 26 12.71 0.07 -5.15
CA CYS A 26 13.98 -0.18 -5.80
C CYS A 26 14.65 1.14 -6.24
N PHE A 27 15.83 1.40 -5.72
CA PHE A 27 16.59 2.63 -5.97
C PHE A 27 17.88 2.41 -6.76
N ASP A 28 18.18 1.18 -7.17
CA ASP A 28 19.47 0.80 -7.75
C ASP A 28 19.85 1.58 -9.00
N LEU A 29 18.85 1.92 -9.82
CA LEU A 29 19.04 2.68 -11.04
C LEU A 29 19.02 4.20 -10.86
N LEU A 30 18.78 4.69 -9.64
CA LEU A 30 18.81 6.11 -9.36
C LEU A 30 20.23 6.57 -9.04
N GLU A 31 20.57 7.75 -9.54
CA GLU A 31 21.81 8.46 -9.25
C GLU A 31 21.47 9.78 -8.55
N ASP A 32 22.37 10.28 -7.71
CA ASP A 32 22.24 11.64 -7.17
C ASP A 32 22.32 12.65 -8.34
N PRO A 33 21.27 13.45 -8.55
CA PRO A 33 21.23 14.40 -9.67
C PRO A 33 22.04 15.67 -9.47
N ASP A 34 22.74 15.82 -8.36
CA ASP A 34 23.49 17.04 -7.98
C ASP A 34 22.59 18.30 -7.92
N ASP A 35 21.41 18.14 -7.34
CA ASP A 35 20.46 19.25 -7.12
C ASP A 35 20.20 19.35 -5.60
N PRO A 36 20.40 20.53 -4.97
CA PRO A 36 20.30 20.66 -3.52
C PRO A 36 18.87 20.48 -2.97
N GLN A 37 17.86 20.59 -3.83
CA GLN A 37 16.45 20.50 -3.45
C GLN A 37 15.82 19.17 -3.87
N ILE A 38 16.56 18.07 -3.68
CA ILE A 38 16.09 16.72 -3.89
C ILE A 38 15.85 16.04 -2.54
N ALA A 39 14.72 15.32 -2.46
CA ALA A 39 14.45 14.33 -1.43
C ALA A 39 14.07 13.01 -2.10
N TYR A 40 14.24 11.88 -1.39
CA TYR A 40 13.82 10.58 -1.90
C TYR A 40 12.55 10.12 -1.18
N ALA A 41 11.60 9.60 -1.96
CA ALA A 41 10.39 8.98 -1.43
C ALA A 41 10.50 7.46 -1.55
N PHE A 42 10.21 6.76 -0.45
CA PHE A 42 10.08 5.31 -0.42
C PHE A 42 8.69 4.92 0.10
N HIS A 43 8.24 3.70 -0.21
CA HIS A 43 7.02 3.13 0.35
C HIS A 43 7.37 2.01 1.32
N PHE A 44 6.63 1.92 2.43
CA PHE A 44 6.86 0.89 3.42
C PHE A 44 5.58 0.11 3.74
N TYR A 45 5.47 -1.04 3.10
CA TYR A 45 4.41 -2.02 3.31
C TYR A 45 5.06 -3.34 3.77
N PRO A 46 5.34 -3.52 5.06
CA PRO A 46 6.12 -4.67 5.56
C PRO A 46 5.51 -6.01 5.15
N PHE A 47 4.19 -6.15 5.08
CA PHE A 47 3.53 -7.39 4.65
C PHE A 47 3.77 -7.76 3.18
N VAL A 48 4.26 -6.83 2.35
CA VAL A 48 4.70 -7.11 0.97
C VAL A 48 6.12 -7.66 0.96
N LEU A 49 6.92 -7.27 1.96
CA LEU A 49 8.29 -7.76 2.14
C LEU A 49 8.29 -9.14 2.82
N ASP A 50 7.44 -9.31 3.83
CA ASP A 50 7.25 -10.55 4.55
C ASP A 50 5.87 -10.60 5.20
N GLU A 51 5.07 -11.64 4.86
CA GLU A 51 3.69 -11.79 5.35
C GLU A 51 3.61 -12.17 6.83
N ASP A 52 4.69 -12.67 7.43
CA ASP A 52 4.73 -13.06 8.85
C ASP A 52 4.47 -11.86 9.78
N VAL A 53 4.62 -10.62 9.31
CA VAL A 53 4.24 -9.42 10.07
C VAL A 53 2.74 -9.40 10.44
N LEU A 54 1.91 -10.11 9.67
CA LEU A 54 0.46 -10.21 9.90
C LEU A 54 0.07 -11.31 10.88
N ASP A 55 1.02 -12.08 11.41
CA ASP A 55 0.74 -13.12 12.41
C ASP A 55 0.38 -12.47 13.77
N PRO A 56 -0.89 -12.52 14.21
CA PRO A 56 -1.31 -11.91 15.47
C PRO A 56 -0.72 -12.63 16.69
N THR A 57 -0.20 -13.85 16.53
CA THR A 57 0.39 -14.64 17.62
C THR A 57 1.88 -14.35 17.83
N MET A 58 2.52 -13.61 16.93
CA MET A 58 3.93 -13.24 17.06
C MET A 58 4.13 -12.39 18.33
N PRO A 59 5.08 -12.77 19.22
CA PRO A 59 5.43 -11.97 20.40
C PRO A 59 5.83 -10.55 20.02
N GLU A 60 5.42 -9.55 20.82
CA GLU A 60 5.63 -8.14 20.50
C GLU A 60 7.10 -7.77 20.28
N GLU A 61 7.99 -8.25 21.18
CA GLU A 61 9.42 -8.00 21.07
C GLU A 61 10.02 -8.56 19.75
N LYS A 62 9.57 -9.76 19.35
CA LYS A 62 9.98 -10.35 18.07
C LYS A 62 9.43 -9.53 16.90
N ARG A 63 8.20 -9.08 16.99
CA ARG A 63 7.58 -8.23 15.97
C ARG A 63 8.31 -6.91 15.83
N ASP A 64 8.69 -6.27 16.93
CA ASP A 64 9.48 -5.04 16.91
C ASP A 64 10.82 -5.22 16.18
N ALA A 65 11.59 -6.22 16.57
CA ALA A 65 12.85 -6.52 15.93
C ALA A 65 12.68 -6.79 14.43
N PHE A 66 11.63 -7.50 14.06
CA PHE A 66 11.32 -7.83 12.68
C PHE A 66 10.94 -6.60 11.86
N PHE A 67 10.13 -5.69 12.41
CA PHE A 67 9.78 -4.43 11.75
C PHE A 67 11.02 -3.56 11.53
N HIS A 68 11.90 -3.43 12.53
CA HIS A 68 13.16 -2.71 12.38
C HIS A 68 14.02 -3.30 11.25
N GLN A 69 14.16 -4.62 11.20
CA GLN A 69 14.93 -5.31 10.16
C GLN A 69 14.35 -5.04 8.75
N LEU A 70 13.03 -5.14 8.57
CA LEU A 70 12.39 -4.89 7.29
C LEU A 70 12.50 -3.42 6.88
N PHE A 71 12.35 -2.51 7.83
CA PHE A 71 12.46 -1.08 7.58
C PHE A 71 13.88 -0.70 7.16
N ASP A 72 14.89 -1.16 7.91
CA ASP A 72 16.29 -0.88 7.60
C ASP A 72 16.68 -1.44 6.23
N LYS A 73 16.22 -2.65 5.89
CA LYS A 73 16.40 -3.24 4.56
C LYS A 73 15.76 -2.37 3.46
N GLN A 74 14.56 -1.79 3.72
CA GLN A 74 13.85 -0.95 2.75
C GLN A 74 14.54 0.38 2.51
N ILE A 75 15.10 1.02 3.54
CA ILE A 75 15.69 2.35 3.42
C ILE A 75 17.19 2.32 3.05
N GLU A 76 17.89 1.20 3.30
CA GLU A 76 19.33 1.08 3.07
C GLU A 76 19.76 1.60 1.68
N PRO A 77 19.09 1.23 0.56
CA PRO A 77 19.46 1.75 -0.75
C PRO A 77 19.31 3.26 -0.90
N CYS A 78 18.45 3.90 -0.10
CA CYS A 78 18.23 5.35 -0.12
C CYS A 78 19.31 6.11 0.68
N LEU A 79 19.88 5.49 1.71
CA LEU A 79 20.84 6.14 2.61
C LEU A 79 22.13 6.59 1.89
N ARG A 80 22.53 5.88 0.83
CA ARG A 80 23.71 6.21 0.01
C ARG A 80 23.68 7.63 -0.58
N PHE A 81 22.49 8.20 -0.74
CA PHE A 81 22.33 9.53 -1.34
C PHE A 81 22.58 10.68 -0.34
N GLY A 82 22.53 10.41 0.99
CA GLY A 82 22.70 11.43 2.01
C GLY A 82 21.67 12.57 1.92
N ARG A 83 20.47 12.29 1.40
CA ARG A 83 19.37 13.23 1.17
C ARG A 83 18.21 12.97 2.14
N PRO A 84 17.32 13.96 2.36
CA PRO A 84 16.11 13.75 3.14
C PRO A 84 15.27 12.62 2.57
N LEU A 85 14.66 11.81 3.46
CA LEU A 85 13.77 10.72 3.12
C LEU A 85 12.34 11.01 3.54
N TRP A 86 11.41 10.56 2.73
CA TRP A 86 9.99 10.60 3.01
C TRP A 86 9.36 9.22 2.75
N CYS A 87 8.71 8.66 3.76
CA CYS A 87 7.85 7.49 3.58
C CYS A 87 6.55 7.97 2.93
N GLY A 88 6.50 7.94 1.60
CA GLY A 88 5.40 8.49 0.79
C GLY A 88 4.11 7.69 0.93
N GLU A 89 4.21 6.38 1.17
CA GLU A 89 3.09 5.50 1.44
C GLU A 89 3.44 4.47 2.51
N SER A 90 2.47 4.24 3.40
CA SER A 90 2.49 3.18 4.40
C SER A 90 1.07 2.89 4.85
N GLY A 91 0.70 1.65 5.06
CA GLY A 91 -0.66 1.31 5.49
C GLY A 91 -0.93 -0.17 5.50
N TYR A 92 -2.14 -0.54 5.88
CA TYR A 92 -2.62 -1.92 5.93
C TYR A 92 -4.09 -1.99 5.54
N ASN A 93 -4.54 -3.16 5.09
CA ASN A 93 -5.97 -3.46 5.10
C ASN A 93 -6.47 -3.45 6.55
N ILE A 94 -7.60 -2.79 6.79
CA ILE A 94 -8.16 -2.62 8.13
C ILE A 94 -9.49 -3.38 8.22
N PRO A 95 -9.48 -4.70 8.49
CA PRO A 95 -10.69 -5.45 8.76
C PRO A 95 -11.35 -4.92 10.04
N MET A 96 -12.68 -4.77 10.03
CA MET A 96 -13.42 -4.19 11.15
C MET A 96 -13.28 -4.98 12.46
N ASP A 97 -13.10 -6.30 12.35
CA ASP A 97 -12.92 -7.22 13.48
C ASP A 97 -11.46 -7.29 13.97
N GLN A 98 -10.52 -6.69 13.23
CA GLN A 98 -9.09 -6.68 13.55
C GLN A 98 -8.52 -5.25 13.69
N GLU A 99 -9.36 -4.24 13.76
CA GLU A 99 -8.92 -2.83 13.84
C GLU A 99 -7.86 -2.59 14.92
N PRO A 100 -7.96 -3.12 16.18
CA PRO A 100 -6.93 -2.92 17.19
C PRO A 100 -5.56 -3.45 16.79
N PHE A 101 -5.53 -4.65 16.20
CA PHE A 101 -4.28 -5.27 15.73
C PHE A 101 -3.67 -4.47 14.56
N THR A 102 -4.49 -4.15 13.55
CA THR A 102 -4.02 -3.37 12.41
C THR A 102 -3.56 -1.97 12.81
N THR A 103 -4.25 -1.34 13.77
CA THR A 103 -3.81 -0.06 14.35
C THR A 103 -2.41 -0.18 14.97
N SER A 104 -2.12 -1.26 15.71
CA SER A 104 -0.79 -1.46 16.29
C SER A 104 0.31 -1.57 15.23
N LEU A 105 0.03 -2.23 14.10
CA LEU A 105 0.98 -2.32 12.98
C LEU A 105 1.23 -0.95 12.32
N ILE A 106 0.19 -0.16 12.12
CA ILE A 106 0.29 1.20 11.57
C ILE A 106 1.11 2.09 12.50
N LEU A 107 0.88 2.01 13.82
CA LEU A 107 1.65 2.78 14.79
C LEU A 107 3.13 2.40 14.79
N LYS A 108 3.48 1.13 14.60
CA LYS A 108 4.86 0.70 14.45
C LYS A 108 5.53 1.33 13.21
N ASN A 109 4.85 1.37 12.07
CA ASN A 109 5.38 2.04 10.88
C ASN A 109 5.64 3.53 11.14
N ILE A 110 4.70 4.22 11.78
CA ILE A 110 4.85 5.63 12.16
C ILE A 110 6.02 5.82 13.11
N GLN A 111 6.10 5.00 14.16
CA GLN A 111 7.18 5.05 15.15
C GLN A 111 8.55 4.90 14.49
N LEU A 112 8.73 3.96 13.57
CA LEU A 112 9.99 3.76 12.85
C LEU A 112 10.42 5.01 12.05
N CYS A 113 9.46 5.74 11.47
CA CYS A 113 9.75 7.00 10.79
C CYS A 113 10.12 8.11 11.80
N GLU A 114 9.34 8.27 12.87
CA GLU A 114 9.57 9.28 13.91
C GLU A 114 10.94 9.09 14.60
N GLU A 115 11.31 7.85 14.95
CA GLU A 115 12.61 7.52 15.57
C GLU A 115 13.81 7.92 14.69
N ARG A 116 13.63 7.94 13.37
CA ARG A 116 14.68 8.29 12.41
C ARG A 116 14.57 9.72 11.87
N GLY A 117 13.55 10.46 12.30
CA GLY A 117 13.30 11.82 11.83
C GLY A 117 12.86 11.88 10.36
N TYR A 118 12.20 10.85 9.85
CA TYR A 118 11.66 10.82 8.49
C TYR A 118 10.21 11.31 8.47
N SER A 119 9.88 12.11 7.45
CA SER A 119 8.48 12.43 7.16
C SER A 119 7.75 11.20 6.65
N TRP A 120 6.45 11.12 6.93
CA TRP A 120 5.63 9.98 6.54
C TRP A 120 4.21 10.38 6.12
N SER A 121 3.58 9.50 5.36
CA SER A 121 2.17 9.58 4.97
C SER A 121 1.51 8.21 5.11
N LEU A 122 0.22 8.20 5.41
CA LEU A 122 -0.57 6.98 5.42
C LEU A 122 -1.34 6.82 4.10
N TRP A 123 -1.30 5.65 3.55
CA TRP A 123 -2.18 5.20 2.50
C TRP A 123 -3.34 4.39 3.13
N THR A 124 -4.58 4.94 3.27
CA THR A 124 -4.92 6.23 2.70
C THR A 124 -6.02 6.91 3.53
N TYR A 125 -6.25 8.20 3.32
CA TYR A 125 -7.29 8.94 4.03
C TYR A 125 -8.68 8.33 3.82
N LYS A 126 -9.06 8.06 2.56
CA LYS A 126 -10.36 7.48 2.22
C LYS A 126 -10.24 6.51 1.07
N ASP A 127 -10.83 5.35 1.24
CA ASP A 127 -10.82 4.26 0.27
C ASP A 127 -12.20 3.59 0.21
N ALA A 128 -12.43 2.80 -0.81
CA ALA A 128 -13.63 1.98 -1.00
C ALA A 128 -13.71 0.76 -0.05
N GLY A 129 -13.04 0.82 1.11
CA GLY A 129 -13.23 -0.09 2.22
C GLY A 129 -12.15 -1.13 2.47
N ARG A 130 -10.87 -0.85 2.11
CA ARG A 130 -9.76 -1.75 2.47
C ARG A 130 -8.71 -1.05 3.35
N MET A 131 -8.11 0.05 2.90
CA MET A 131 -6.99 0.71 3.60
C MET A 131 -7.36 2.12 4.09
N GLY A 132 -8.55 2.61 3.79
CA GLY A 132 -8.97 3.96 4.15
C GLY A 132 -9.28 4.10 5.64
N ILE A 133 -8.73 5.15 6.25
CA ILE A 133 -9.14 5.60 7.60
C ILE A 133 -10.62 5.94 7.62
N VAL A 134 -11.10 6.49 6.50
CA VAL A 134 -12.52 6.76 6.22
C VAL A 134 -12.98 5.80 5.12
N TYR A 135 -14.11 5.17 5.30
CA TYR A 135 -14.62 4.14 4.40
C TYR A 135 -16.13 4.29 4.17
N PRO A 136 -16.68 3.89 3.00
CA PRO A 136 -18.11 3.81 2.78
C PRO A 136 -18.74 2.83 3.78
N ARG A 137 -19.82 3.25 4.44
CA ARG A 137 -20.51 2.38 5.40
C ARG A 137 -20.90 1.06 4.76
N LEU A 138 -20.83 -0.03 5.53
CA LEU A 138 -21.10 -1.37 5.04
C LEU A 138 -22.53 -1.56 4.50
N ASP A 139 -23.50 -0.77 4.99
CA ASP A 139 -24.89 -0.75 4.55
C ASP A 139 -25.14 0.20 3.35
N SER A 140 -24.12 0.89 2.88
CA SER A 140 -24.25 1.82 1.74
C SER A 140 -24.59 1.11 0.43
N PRO A 141 -25.22 1.81 -0.54
CA PRO A 141 -25.52 1.26 -1.86
C PRO A 141 -24.30 0.69 -2.58
N TRP A 142 -23.17 1.40 -2.54
CA TRP A 142 -21.92 0.92 -3.11
C TRP A 142 -21.42 -0.38 -2.48
N MET A 143 -21.37 -0.46 -1.15
CA MET A 143 -20.87 -1.66 -0.47
C MET A 143 -21.83 -2.85 -0.63
N THR A 144 -23.12 -2.59 -0.79
CA THR A 144 -24.10 -3.63 -1.09
C THR A 144 -23.89 -4.21 -2.50
N MET A 145 -23.66 -3.35 -3.50
CA MET A 145 -23.31 -3.77 -4.86
C MET A 145 -21.98 -4.54 -4.85
N ARG A 146 -20.97 -4.02 -4.17
CA ARG A 146 -19.65 -4.63 -4.07
C ARG A 146 -19.70 -6.06 -3.52
N ARG A 147 -20.46 -6.32 -2.44
CA ARG A 147 -20.65 -7.67 -1.91
C ARG A 147 -21.29 -8.64 -2.91
N LYS A 148 -22.27 -8.16 -3.69
CA LYS A 148 -22.86 -8.99 -4.78
C LYS A 148 -21.82 -9.34 -5.84
N MET A 149 -20.88 -8.44 -6.12
CA MET A 149 -19.80 -8.67 -7.07
C MET A 149 -18.74 -9.61 -6.47
N GLU A 150 -18.34 -9.42 -5.22
CA GLU A 150 -17.36 -10.24 -4.51
C GLU A 150 -17.83 -11.69 -4.33
N ALA A 151 -19.13 -11.92 -4.18
CA ALA A 151 -19.71 -13.26 -4.17
C ALA A 151 -19.51 -14.02 -5.50
N ARG A 152 -19.23 -13.33 -6.60
CA ARG A 152 -18.97 -13.90 -7.94
C ARG A 152 -17.51 -13.87 -8.34
N TRP A 153 -16.72 -13.04 -7.68
CA TRP A 153 -15.31 -12.84 -7.98
C TRP A 153 -14.54 -12.71 -6.67
N THR A 154 -13.94 -13.81 -6.25
CA THR A 154 -13.03 -13.84 -5.11
C THR A 154 -11.63 -13.44 -5.57
N HIS A 155 -10.91 -12.70 -4.73
CA HIS A 155 -9.51 -12.31 -4.98
C HIS A 155 -8.54 -13.35 -4.38
N GLU A 156 -8.95 -14.61 -4.27
CA GLU A 156 -8.12 -15.68 -3.68
C GLU A 156 -6.77 -15.87 -4.41
N TYR A 157 -6.72 -15.53 -5.70
CA TYR A 157 -5.47 -15.55 -6.46
C TYR A 157 -4.45 -14.51 -6.00
N GLU A 158 -4.86 -13.52 -5.20
CA GLU A 158 -3.97 -12.53 -4.59
C GLU A 158 -3.37 -13.02 -3.27
N GLN A 159 -3.78 -14.19 -2.78
CA GLN A 159 -3.25 -14.76 -1.55
C GLN A 159 -1.86 -15.35 -1.76
N ALA A 160 -1.03 -15.29 -0.72
CA ALA A 160 0.33 -15.82 -0.73
C ALA A 160 0.41 -17.30 -1.10
N SER A 161 -0.59 -18.12 -0.70
CA SER A 161 -0.67 -19.53 -1.08
C SER A 161 -0.79 -19.74 -2.59
N SER A 162 -1.60 -18.91 -3.27
CA SER A 162 -1.74 -18.95 -4.73
C SER A 162 -0.45 -18.53 -5.43
N MET A 163 0.27 -17.58 -4.85
CA MET A 163 1.56 -17.12 -5.38
C MET A 163 2.65 -18.19 -5.23
N LYS A 164 2.72 -18.86 -4.09
CA LYS A 164 3.61 -20.03 -3.89
C LYS A 164 3.34 -21.12 -4.94
N PHE A 165 2.08 -21.36 -5.27
CA PHE A 165 1.72 -22.33 -6.30
C PHE A 165 2.17 -21.91 -7.70
N ILE A 166 1.97 -20.64 -8.07
CA ILE A 166 2.40 -20.10 -9.37
C ILE A 166 3.92 -20.16 -9.49
N ARG A 167 4.65 -19.79 -8.43
CA ARG A 167 6.11 -19.89 -8.39
C ARG A 167 6.58 -21.32 -8.56
N ALA A 168 5.99 -22.29 -7.85
CA ALA A 168 6.33 -23.70 -7.95
C ALA A 168 6.11 -24.24 -9.37
N ILE A 169 5.03 -23.85 -10.06
CA ILE A 169 4.83 -24.19 -11.47
C ILE A 169 5.95 -23.60 -12.35
N GLY A 170 6.28 -22.32 -12.16
CA GLY A 170 7.36 -21.67 -12.92
C GLY A 170 8.69 -22.41 -12.74
N GLU A 171 9.06 -22.70 -11.51
CA GLU A 171 10.29 -23.42 -11.17
C GLU A 171 10.35 -24.84 -11.73
N GLN A 172 9.19 -25.53 -11.76
CA GLN A 172 9.10 -26.87 -12.34
C GLN A 172 9.48 -26.92 -13.82
N TYR A 173 9.12 -25.87 -14.59
CA TYR A 173 9.34 -25.85 -16.04
C TYR A 173 10.58 -25.08 -16.47
N LEU A 174 11.03 -24.10 -15.67
CA LEU A 174 12.08 -23.16 -16.02
C LEU A 174 13.33 -23.30 -15.14
N GLY A 175 13.28 -24.11 -14.09
CA GLY A 175 14.33 -24.20 -13.07
C GLY A 175 14.18 -23.12 -12.01
N PRO A 176 15.11 -23.05 -11.03
CA PRO A 176 15.06 -22.09 -9.93
C PRO A 176 14.93 -20.64 -10.45
N LEU A 177 13.96 -19.91 -9.92
CA LEU A 177 13.74 -18.51 -10.24
C LEU A 177 14.51 -17.61 -9.25
N THR A 178 15.12 -16.56 -9.76
CA THR A 178 15.57 -15.45 -8.90
C THR A 178 14.35 -14.75 -8.29
N ASP A 179 14.55 -14.02 -7.19
CA ASP A 179 13.45 -13.28 -6.54
C ASP A 179 12.83 -12.25 -7.49
N GLU A 180 13.62 -11.61 -8.35
CA GLU A 180 13.14 -10.68 -9.38
C GLU A 180 12.24 -11.39 -10.40
N LEU A 181 12.65 -12.54 -10.94
CA LEU A 181 11.85 -13.29 -11.92
C LEU A 181 10.59 -13.89 -11.28
N ALA A 182 10.68 -14.35 -10.03
CA ALA A 182 9.52 -14.83 -9.29
C ALA A 182 8.49 -13.70 -9.10
N TYR A 183 8.96 -12.50 -8.70
CA TYR A 183 8.12 -11.32 -8.56
C TYR A 183 7.47 -10.91 -9.89
N ASP A 184 8.23 -10.87 -11.00
CA ASP A 184 7.70 -10.50 -12.31
C ASP A 184 6.64 -11.52 -12.79
N LEU A 185 6.88 -12.81 -12.56
CA LEU A 185 5.90 -13.87 -12.84
C LEU A 185 4.60 -13.66 -12.06
N ASP A 186 4.71 -13.44 -10.76
CA ASP A 186 3.59 -13.22 -9.86
C ASP A 186 2.78 -12.00 -10.27
N PHE A 187 3.45 -10.88 -10.51
CA PHE A 187 2.81 -9.63 -10.94
C PHE A 187 2.04 -9.79 -12.26
N ARG A 188 2.63 -10.47 -13.24
CA ARG A 188 1.99 -10.69 -14.55
C ARG A 188 0.78 -11.59 -14.44
N VAL A 189 0.88 -12.69 -13.69
CA VAL A 189 -0.24 -13.62 -13.52
C VAL A 189 -1.40 -12.92 -12.79
N ARG A 190 -1.14 -12.20 -11.71
CA ARG A 190 -2.15 -11.41 -11.00
C ARG A 190 -2.82 -10.39 -11.93
N SER A 191 -2.03 -9.67 -12.72
CA SER A 191 -2.54 -8.67 -13.66
C SER A 191 -3.47 -9.29 -14.72
N ILE A 192 -3.14 -10.48 -15.22
CA ILE A 192 -3.97 -11.20 -16.19
C ILE A 192 -5.27 -11.65 -15.53
N LEU A 193 -5.21 -12.29 -14.35
CA LEU A 193 -6.39 -12.76 -13.61
C LEU A 193 -7.30 -11.60 -13.23
N HIS A 194 -6.72 -10.49 -12.77
CA HIS A 194 -7.49 -9.27 -12.49
C HIS A 194 -8.24 -8.77 -13.74
N ARG A 195 -7.56 -8.68 -14.87
CA ARG A 195 -8.19 -8.27 -16.15
C ARG A 195 -9.33 -9.21 -16.55
N ILE A 196 -9.16 -10.52 -16.39
CA ILE A 196 -10.22 -11.51 -16.67
C ILE A 196 -11.43 -11.25 -15.75
N GLY A 197 -11.20 -11.04 -14.46
CA GLY A 197 -12.26 -10.70 -13.50
C GLY A 197 -12.99 -9.42 -13.86
N VAL A 198 -12.27 -8.38 -14.28
CA VAL A 198 -12.87 -7.12 -14.76
C VAL A 198 -13.78 -7.38 -15.96
N GLU A 199 -13.31 -8.13 -16.96
CA GLU A 199 -14.08 -8.37 -18.20
C GLU A 199 -15.28 -9.32 -17.97
N GLN A 200 -15.12 -10.36 -17.17
CA GLN A 200 -16.13 -11.41 -17.03
C GLN A 200 -17.08 -11.22 -15.86
N VAL A 201 -16.70 -10.43 -14.85
CA VAL A 201 -17.52 -10.22 -13.65
C VAL A 201 -17.89 -8.76 -13.47
N LEU A 202 -16.90 -7.87 -13.34
CA LEU A 202 -17.16 -6.47 -13.01
C LEU A 202 -17.99 -5.77 -14.09
N LYS A 203 -17.54 -5.77 -15.34
CA LYS A 203 -18.23 -5.10 -16.43
C LYS A 203 -19.65 -5.63 -16.67
N PRO A 204 -19.90 -6.95 -16.74
CA PRO A 204 -21.27 -7.46 -16.88
C PRO A 204 -22.15 -7.11 -15.68
N THR A 205 -21.59 -7.15 -14.45
CA THR A 205 -22.34 -6.78 -13.25
C THR A 205 -22.76 -5.32 -13.32
N LEU A 206 -21.83 -4.39 -13.60
CA LEU A 206 -22.15 -2.97 -13.72
C LEU A 206 -23.17 -2.68 -14.83
N ARG A 207 -23.06 -3.37 -15.98
CA ARG A 207 -24.01 -3.21 -17.09
C ARG A 207 -25.42 -3.69 -16.75
N SER A 208 -25.58 -4.62 -15.81
CA SER A 208 -26.86 -5.15 -15.37
C SER A 208 -27.57 -4.27 -14.34
N ILE A 209 -26.89 -3.26 -13.79
CA ILE A 209 -27.43 -2.38 -12.77
C ILE A 209 -28.25 -1.28 -13.42
N PRO A 210 -29.51 -1.06 -13.02
CA PRO A 210 -30.31 0.06 -13.51
C PRO A 210 -29.64 1.40 -13.20
N TRP A 211 -29.76 2.37 -14.11
CA TRP A 211 -29.19 3.70 -13.91
C TRP A 211 -29.68 4.36 -12.62
N GLU A 212 -30.95 4.18 -12.27
CA GLU A 212 -31.54 4.72 -11.05
C GLU A 212 -30.89 4.20 -9.77
N GLU A 213 -30.38 2.98 -9.79
CA GLU A 213 -29.58 2.44 -8.70
C GLU A 213 -28.13 2.97 -8.75
N MET A 214 -27.52 2.93 -9.93
CA MET A 214 -26.12 3.33 -10.10
C MET A 214 -25.85 4.77 -9.70
N ARG A 215 -26.80 5.69 -9.99
CA ARG A 215 -26.69 7.11 -9.65
C ARG A 215 -26.65 7.38 -8.13
N THR A 216 -27.01 6.42 -7.28
CA THR A 216 -26.95 6.56 -5.82
C THR A 216 -25.57 6.21 -5.25
N TYR A 217 -24.71 5.52 -6.01
CA TYR A 217 -23.41 5.07 -5.52
C TYR A 217 -22.46 6.19 -5.10
N PRO A 218 -22.38 7.35 -5.80
CA PRO A 218 -21.54 8.46 -5.36
C PRO A 218 -21.86 8.97 -3.96
N GLU A 219 -23.13 8.90 -3.53
CA GLU A 219 -23.55 9.31 -2.19
C GLU A 219 -22.90 8.49 -1.08
N SER A 220 -22.54 7.21 -1.38
CA SER A 220 -21.82 6.34 -0.46
C SER A 220 -20.45 6.89 -0.07
N PHE A 221 -19.90 7.79 -0.87
CA PHE A 221 -18.57 8.37 -0.68
C PHE A 221 -18.59 9.79 -0.11
N LEU A 222 -19.75 10.36 0.16
CA LEU A 222 -19.86 11.61 0.91
C LEU A 222 -19.35 11.39 2.35
N LEU A 223 -18.58 12.32 2.89
CA LEU A 223 -17.95 12.15 4.22
C LEU A 223 -18.96 11.93 5.34
N GLU A 224 -20.14 12.54 5.25
CA GLU A 224 -21.25 12.36 6.18
C GLU A 224 -21.86 10.95 6.13
N ASN A 225 -21.70 10.24 5.01
CA ASN A 225 -22.19 8.88 4.79
C ASN A 225 -21.13 7.80 5.03
N CYS A 226 -19.90 8.21 5.40
CA CYS A 226 -18.79 7.30 5.64
C CYS A 226 -18.67 6.91 7.12
N GLY A 227 -18.16 5.71 7.34
CA GLY A 227 -17.61 5.29 8.62
C GLY A 227 -16.16 5.75 8.79
N ARG A 228 -15.66 5.65 10.02
CA ARG A 228 -14.29 6.03 10.40
C ARG A 228 -13.70 4.98 11.32
N HIS A 229 -12.45 4.66 11.16
CA HIS A 229 -11.67 3.88 12.13
C HIS A 229 -11.24 4.77 13.29
N GLN A 230 -12.18 5.02 14.22
CA GLN A 230 -12.01 6.03 15.26
C GLN A 230 -10.84 5.68 16.20
N GLN A 231 -10.70 4.41 16.57
CA GLN A 231 -9.58 3.96 17.41
C GLN A 231 -8.23 4.28 16.79
N MET A 232 -8.09 4.04 15.49
CA MET A 232 -6.86 4.36 14.75
C MET A 232 -6.63 5.88 14.68
N ILE A 233 -7.68 6.66 14.42
CA ILE A 233 -7.60 8.13 14.39
C ILE A 233 -7.10 8.67 15.73
N ASP A 234 -7.63 8.16 16.83
CA ASP A 234 -7.26 8.59 18.18
C ASP A 234 -5.81 8.22 18.50
N ALA A 235 -5.40 7.00 18.13
CA ALA A 235 -4.05 6.50 18.34
C ALA A 235 -3.00 7.30 17.51
N VAL A 236 -3.23 7.53 16.24
CA VAL A 236 -2.34 8.35 15.37
C VAL A 236 -2.30 9.80 15.86
N SER A 237 -3.45 10.35 16.26
CA SER A 237 -3.54 11.71 16.82
C SER A 237 -2.75 11.85 18.13
N ALA A 238 -2.66 10.80 18.94
CA ALA A 238 -1.86 10.79 20.16
C ALA A 238 -0.36 10.87 19.85
N VAL A 239 0.12 10.12 18.85
CA VAL A 239 1.53 10.19 18.40
C VAL A 239 1.86 11.60 17.90
N LEU A 240 1.04 12.18 17.02
CA LEU A 240 1.27 13.52 16.47
C LEU A 240 1.30 14.65 17.53
N LYS A 241 0.68 14.44 18.70
CA LYS A 241 0.75 15.40 19.82
C LYS A 241 2.05 15.30 20.62
N GLN A 242 2.69 14.12 20.60
CA GLN A 242 3.94 13.89 21.33
C GLN A 242 5.16 14.34 20.53
N SER A 243 5.06 14.37 19.19
CA SER A 243 6.13 14.79 18.28
C SER A 243 6.27 16.32 18.15
N LYS A 244 5.51 17.10 18.93
CA LYS A 244 5.60 18.58 19.02
C LYS A 244 6.29 19.01 20.30
#